data_ea314fcad6b883d6ca766e98508e7377
#
_entry.id   ea314fcad6b883d6ca766e98508e7377
#
_cell.length_a   1.000
_cell.length_b   1.000
_cell.length_c   1.000
_cell.angle_alpha   90.00
_cell.angle_beta   90.00
_cell.angle_gamma   90.00
#
_symmetry.space_group_name_H-M   'P 1'
#
loop_
_entity.id
_entity.type
_entity.pdbx_description
1 polymer ?
#
loop_
_entity_poly.entity_id
_entity_poly.type
_entity_poly.pdbx_seq_one_letter_code
_entity_poly.pdbx_strand_id
1 'polypeptide(L)'
;MIRKATKNDLARIAEIQVFNYRLYFYPIFRTDEYFFGELQVPSLMREYESRLDSLYVYDDGVVRGFIMIEGTYIARLFVEPVCQNAAIGSALLEYAVAEHHADHLWVLEKNTKAMRFYERHGFAATGEKKPEEGTAEYLLLMKRGGR
;
A
#
# COMPACT_ATOMS: atom_id res chain seq x y z
N MET A 1 14.46 -8.00 -5.56
CA MET A 1 14.90 -8.47 -4.24
C MET A 1 14.24 -7.66 -3.14
N ILE A 2 13.65 -8.32 -2.17
CA ILE A 2 12.96 -7.63 -1.08
C ILE A 2 13.86 -7.56 0.15
N ARG A 3 13.96 -6.37 0.72
CA ARG A 3 14.78 -6.13 1.92
C ARG A 3 14.09 -5.10 2.83
N LYS A 4 14.56 -5.04 4.06
CA LYS A 4 14.06 -4.05 4.99
C LYS A 4 14.43 -2.65 4.53
N ALA A 5 13.54 -1.68 4.71
CA ALA A 5 13.81 -0.29 4.34
C ALA A 5 14.80 0.35 5.29
N THR A 6 15.55 1.32 4.78
CA THR A 6 16.47 2.14 5.57
C THR A 6 16.09 3.60 5.41
N LYS A 7 16.72 4.47 6.19
CA LYS A 7 16.47 5.91 6.06
C LYS A 7 16.73 6.44 4.66
N ASN A 8 17.64 5.83 3.94
CA ASN A 8 17.96 6.25 2.56
C ASN A 8 16.82 5.96 1.59
N ASP A 9 15.87 5.11 1.97
CA ASP A 9 14.74 4.76 1.10
C ASP A 9 13.52 5.66 1.33
N LEU A 10 13.52 6.50 2.37
CA LEU A 10 12.33 7.25 2.77
C LEU A 10 11.81 8.18 1.66
N ALA A 11 12.70 8.90 0.99
CA ALA A 11 12.27 9.80 -0.07
C ALA A 11 11.61 9.03 -1.20
N ARG A 12 12.17 7.90 -1.57
CA ARG A 12 11.65 7.09 -2.65
C ARG A 12 10.30 6.44 -2.28
N ILE A 13 10.18 5.93 -1.05
CA ILE A 13 8.93 5.38 -0.55
C ILE A 13 7.83 6.45 -0.60
N ALA A 14 8.13 7.64 -0.10
CA ALA A 14 7.19 8.75 -0.10
C ALA A 14 6.77 9.13 -1.53
N GLU A 15 7.74 9.18 -2.44
CA GLU A 15 7.47 9.50 -3.84
C GLU A 15 6.52 8.49 -4.48
N ILE A 16 6.75 7.20 -4.25
CA ILE A 16 5.90 6.15 -4.78
C ILE A 16 4.46 6.32 -4.27
N GLN A 17 4.30 6.63 -2.98
CA GLN A 17 2.97 6.84 -2.42
C GLN A 17 2.28 8.06 -3.02
N VAL A 18 2.99 9.19 -3.13
CA VAL A 18 2.40 10.41 -3.68
C VAL A 18 1.92 10.17 -5.11
N PHE A 19 2.74 9.51 -5.94
CA PHE A 19 2.37 9.24 -7.33
C PHE A 19 1.14 8.34 -7.41
N ASN A 20 1.09 7.27 -6.60
CA ASN A 20 -0.06 6.38 -6.58
C ASN A 20 -1.33 7.08 -6.12
N TYR A 21 -1.23 7.89 -5.06
CA TYR A 21 -2.38 8.61 -4.54
C TYR A 21 -2.95 9.58 -5.57
N ARG A 22 -2.09 10.36 -6.23
CA ARG A 22 -2.56 11.32 -7.22
C ARG A 22 -3.13 10.64 -8.46
N LEU A 23 -2.56 9.52 -8.85
CA LEU A 23 -2.98 8.84 -10.07
C LEU A 23 -4.26 8.03 -9.86
N TYR A 24 -4.39 7.34 -8.72
CA TYR A 24 -5.47 6.38 -8.50
C TYR A 24 -6.52 6.83 -7.48
N PHE A 25 -6.15 7.61 -6.49
CA PHE A 25 -7.08 8.01 -5.43
C PHE A 25 -7.66 9.39 -5.66
N TYR A 26 -6.90 10.32 -6.23
CA TYR A 26 -7.43 11.64 -6.55
C TYR A 26 -8.71 11.55 -7.39
N PRO A 27 -8.80 10.71 -8.44
CA PRO A 27 -10.04 10.61 -9.21
C PRO A 27 -11.25 10.18 -8.37
N ILE A 28 -11.03 9.48 -7.26
CA ILE A 28 -12.10 9.04 -6.37
C ILE A 28 -12.52 10.17 -5.42
N PHE A 29 -11.55 10.79 -4.76
CA PHE A 29 -11.82 11.76 -3.70
C PHE A 29 -11.95 13.20 -4.19
N ARG A 30 -11.20 13.60 -5.19
CA ARG A 30 -11.17 14.92 -5.82
C ARG A 30 -10.96 16.07 -4.84
N THR A 31 -10.14 15.85 -3.82
CA THR A 31 -9.84 16.84 -2.80
C THR A 31 -8.48 17.47 -3.08
N ASP A 32 -8.48 18.59 -3.82
CA ASP A 32 -7.24 19.26 -4.23
C ASP A 32 -6.36 19.67 -3.05
N GLU A 33 -6.99 20.17 -1.99
CA GLU A 33 -6.25 20.64 -0.82
C GLU A 33 -5.42 19.53 -0.20
N TYR A 34 -5.98 18.33 -0.09
CA TYR A 34 -5.22 17.20 0.44
C TYR A 34 -4.17 16.70 -0.55
N PHE A 35 -4.58 16.40 -1.78
CA PHE A 35 -3.70 15.71 -2.73
C PHE A 35 -2.57 16.57 -3.26
N PHE A 36 -2.75 17.89 -3.30
CA PHE A 36 -1.73 18.80 -3.82
C PHE A 36 -1.20 19.76 -2.76
N GLY A 37 -1.83 19.84 -1.59
CA GLY A 37 -1.39 20.68 -0.49
C GLY A 37 -0.74 19.89 0.63
N GLU A 38 -1.47 18.98 1.23
CA GLU A 38 -0.99 18.22 2.40
C GLU A 38 -0.14 17.02 2.04
N LEU A 39 -0.48 16.32 0.94
CA LEU A 39 0.22 15.11 0.52
C LEU A 39 1.52 15.49 -0.17
N GLN A 40 2.60 15.56 0.60
CA GLN A 40 3.91 15.97 0.12
C GLN A 40 4.99 15.01 0.57
N VAL A 41 6.02 14.85 -0.25
CA VAL A 41 7.11 13.92 0.05
C VAL A 41 7.75 14.18 1.42
N PRO A 42 8.11 15.43 1.79
CA PRO A 42 8.74 15.64 3.09
C PRO A 42 7.85 15.23 4.28
N SER A 43 6.55 15.46 4.18
CA SER A 43 5.62 15.09 5.25
C SER A 43 5.55 13.57 5.42
N LEU A 44 5.49 12.86 4.31
CA LEU A 44 5.45 11.39 4.34
C LEU A 44 6.77 10.81 4.83
N MET A 45 7.90 11.41 4.47
CA MET A 45 9.19 10.96 4.96
C MET A 45 9.23 11.02 6.48
N ARG A 46 8.71 12.08 7.08
CA ARG A 46 8.66 12.21 8.54
C ARG A 46 7.77 11.15 9.16
N GLU A 47 6.64 10.89 8.55
CA GLU A 47 5.71 9.85 9.02
C GLU A 47 6.37 8.48 8.98
N TYR A 48 7.01 8.14 7.86
CA TYR A 48 7.61 6.83 7.67
C TYR A 48 8.88 6.62 8.49
N GLU A 49 9.57 7.69 8.85
CA GLU A 49 10.79 7.55 9.62
C GLU A 49 10.55 6.84 10.95
N SER A 50 9.42 7.11 11.58
CA SER A 50 9.07 6.47 12.85
C SER A 50 8.55 5.04 12.65
N ARG A 51 8.41 4.59 11.41
CA ARG A 51 7.83 3.28 11.09
C ARG A 51 8.74 2.43 10.22
N LEU A 52 10.03 2.73 10.22
CA LEU A 52 10.99 1.97 9.40
C LEU A 52 10.96 0.47 9.66
N ASP A 53 10.71 0.07 10.91
CA ASP A 53 10.69 -1.35 11.26
C ASP A 53 9.56 -2.12 10.58
N SER A 54 8.54 -1.43 10.08
CA SER A 54 7.41 -2.05 9.41
C SER A 54 7.51 -2.01 7.89
N LEU A 55 8.59 -1.41 7.35
CA LEU A 55 8.71 -1.13 5.93
C LEU A 55 9.71 -2.06 5.23
N TYR A 56 9.28 -2.59 4.09
CA TYR A 56 10.11 -3.42 3.22
C TYR A 56 10.00 -2.90 1.80
N VAL A 57 11.10 -2.96 1.06
CA VAL A 57 11.16 -2.44 -0.30
C VAL A 57 11.55 -3.54 -1.28
N TYR A 58 11.07 -3.40 -2.51
CA TYR A 58 11.52 -4.23 -3.63
C TYR A 58 12.62 -3.44 -4.34
N ASP A 59 13.83 -3.97 -4.30
CA ASP A 59 15.02 -3.29 -4.81
C ASP A 59 15.76 -4.20 -5.80
N ASP A 60 15.81 -3.78 -7.06
CA ASP A 60 16.57 -4.49 -8.10
C ASP A 60 17.64 -3.57 -8.68
N GLY A 61 18.20 -2.72 -7.85
CA GLY A 61 19.10 -1.63 -8.24
C GLY A 61 18.38 -0.28 -8.13
N VAL A 62 17.07 -0.30 -8.21
CA VAL A 62 16.19 0.86 -7.99
C VAL A 62 15.04 0.35 -7.15
N VAL A 63 14.63 1.12 -6.14
CA VAL A 63 13.45 0.75 -5.36
C VAL A 63 12.21 1.00 -6.22
N ARG A 64 11.44 -0.06 -6.46
CA ARG A 64 10.28 0.00 -7.35
C ARG A 64 8.94 -0.14 -6.64
N GLY A 65 8.95 -0.51 -5.38
CA GLY A 65 7.73 -0.66 -4.61
C GLY A 65 8.06 -0.87 -3.14
N PHE A 66 7.03 -0.77 -2.31
CA PHE A 66 7.19 -1.00 -0.88
C PHE A 66 5.93 -1.59 -0.27
N ILE A 67 6.09 -2.21 0.89
CA ILE A 67 4.98 -2.72 1.68
C ILE A 67 5.21 -2.38 3.14
N MET A 68 4.14 -1.99 3.84
CA MET A 68 4.18 -1.75 5.28
C MET A 68 3.37 -2.84 5.95
N ILE A 69 4.03 -3.59 6.84
CA ILE A 69 3.44 -4.75 7.51
C ILE A 69 3.48 -4.50 9.01
N GLU A 70 2.31 -4.57 9.66
CA GLU A 70 2.19 -4.41 11.10
C GLU A 70 1.57 -5.67 11.68
N GLY A 71 2.43 -6.54 12.23
CA GLY A 71 1.98 -7.86 12.66
C GLY A 71 1.54 -8.69 11.47
N THR A 72 0.28 -9.07 11.42
CA THR A 72 -0.30 -9.80 10.28
C THR A 72 -1.14 -8.89 9.37
N TYR A 73 -1.11 -7.60 9.64
CA TYR A 73 -1.88 -6.60 8.89
C TYR A 73 -1.01 -5.94 7.83
N ILE A 74 -1.52 -5.92 6.59
CA ILE A 74 -0.86 -5.18 5.51
C ILE A 74 -1.45 -3.77 5.52
N ALA A 75 -0.65 -2.82 5.99
CA ALA A 75 -1.10 -1.44 6.12
C ALA A 75 -1.04 -0.69 4.79
N ARG A 76 0.00 -0.94 3.99
CA ARG A 76 0.19 -0.27 2.70
C ARG A 76 0.98 -1.16 1.76
N LEU A 77 0.63 -1.10 0.48
CA LEU A 77 1.37 -1.80 -0.59
C LEU A 77 1.27 -0.94 -1.84
N PHE A 78 2.38 -0.41 -2.29
CA PHE A 78 2.40 0.43 -3.48
C PHE A 78 3.59 0.11 -4.37
N VAL A 79 3.37 0.14 -5.68
CA VAL A 79 4.39 -0.07 -6.70
C VAL A 79 4.46 1.20 -7.55
N GLU A 80 5.67 1.60 -7.95
CA GLU A 80 5.85 2.72 -8.88
C GLU A 80 4.89 2.54 -10.05
N PRO A 81 4.07 3.55 -10.39
CA PRO A 81 3.03 3.36 -11.41
C PRO A 81 3.55 2.83 -12.76
N VAL A 82 4.73 3.29 -13.20
CA VAL A 82 5.27 2.83 -14.47
C VAL A 82 5.82 1.41 -14.41
N CYS A 83 5.96 0.84 -13.23
CA CYS A 83 6.46 -0.53 -13.03
C CYS A 83 5.35 -1.52 -12.70
N GLN A 84 4.10 -1.09 -12.68
CA GLN A 84 2.99 -2.00 -12.39
C GLN A 84 2.84 -3.02 -13.49
N ASN A 85 2.28 -4.18 -13.15
CA ASN A 85 2.14 -5.34 -14.02
C ASN A 85 3.46 -6.08 -14.28
N ALA A 86 4.51 -5.78 -13.50
CA ALA A 86 5.79 -6.49 -13.60
C ALA A 86 5.99 -7.47 -12.44
N ALA A 87 4.90 -7.92 -11.82
CA ALA A 87 4.88 -8.88 -10.72
C ALA A 87 5.54 -8.39 -9.42
N ILE A 88 5.86 -7.10 -9.33
CA ILE A 88 6.49 -6.54 -8.13
C ILE A 88 5.52 -6.55 -6.94
N GLY A 89 4.27 -6.12 -7.18
CA GLY A 89 3.24 -6.17 -6.15
C GLY A 89 2.99 -7.57 -5.65
N SER A 90 2.96 -8.54 -6.57
CA SER A 90 2.80 -9.95 -6.21
C SER A 90 3.96 -10.44 -5.33
N ALA A 91 5.20 -10.08 -5.69
CA ALA A 91 6.36 -10.48 -4.90
C ALA A 91 6.30 -9.91 -3.50
N LEU A 92 5.93 -8.64 -3.36
CA LEU A 92 5.82 -8.00 -2.05
C LEU A 92 4.71 -8.64 -1.21
N LEU A 93 3.57 -8.90 -1.82
CA LEU A 93 2.46 -9.53 -1.11
C LEU A 93 2.80 -10.96 -0.68
N GLU A 94 3.41 -11.73 -1.57
CA GLU A 94 3.81 -13.10 -1.25
C GLU A 94 4.85 -13.13 -0.13
N TYR A 95 5.77 -12.17 -0.14
CA TYR A 95 6.74 -12.02 0.95
C TYR A 95 6.03 -11.80 2.29
N ALA A 96 5.05 -10.91 2.31
CA ALA A 96 4.31 -10.61 3.53
C ALA A 96 3.57 -11.86 4.05
N VAL A 97 2.95 -12.61 3.16
CA VAL A 97 2.23 -13.82 3.54
C VAL A 97 3.21 -14.90 4.05
N ALA A 98 4.31 -15.12 3.34
CA ALA A 98 5.25 -16.18 3.68
C ALA A 98 6.06 -15.86 4.92
N GLU A 99 6.57 -14.63 5.05
CA GLU A 99 7.50 -14.28 6.11
C GLU A 99 6.83 -13.67 7.35
N HIS A 100 5.65 -13.07 7.18
CA HIS A 100 4.97 -12.37 8.28
C HIS A 100 3.58 -12.93 8.58
N HIS A 101 3.16 -13.96 7.85
CA HIS A 101 1.83 -14.55 8.02
C HIS A 101 0.72 -13.52 7.84
N ALA A 102 0.94 -12.57 6.93
CA ALA A 102 -0.02 -11.51 6.67
C ALA A 102 -1.34 -12.11 6.19
N ASP A 103 -2.44 -11.68 6.78
CA ASP A 103 -3.73 -12.31 6.53
C ASP A 103 -4.90 -11.33 6.38
N HIS A 104 -4.68 -10.03 6.52
CA HIS A 104 -5.79 -9.09 6.36
C HIS A 104 -5.32 -7.71 5.95
N LEU A 105 -6.23 -6.96 5.34
CA LEU A 105 -6.00 -5.60 4.89
C LEU A 105 -7.32 -4.88 4.71
N TRP A 106 -7.26 -3.55 4.64
CA TRP A 106 -8.39 -2.72 4.27
C TRP A 106 -8.13 -2.14 2.88
N VAL A 107 -9.16 -2.11 2.03
CA VAL A 107 -9.05 -1.59 0.68
C VAL A 107 -10.23 -0.68 0.38
N LEU A 108 -10.00 0.41 -0.37
CA LEU A 108 -11.10 1.29 -0.78
C LEU A 108 -12.09 0.52 -1.64
N GLU A 109 -13.36 0.65 -1.31
CA GLU A 109 -14.44 -0.04 -2.04
C GLU A 109 -14.41 0.25 -3.53
N LYS A 110 -14.06 1.47 -3.91
CA LYS A 110 -14.00 1.87 -5.32
C LYS A 110 -12.71 1.47 -6.02
N ASN A 111 -11.74 0.96 -5.29
CA ASN A 111 -10.49 0.50 -5.88
C ASN A 111 -10.60 -0.96 -6.32
N THR A 112 -11.41 -1.17 -7.37
CA THR A 112 -11.70 -2.52 -7.85
C THR A 112 -10.48 -3.24 -8.39
N LYS A 113 -9.53 -2.49 -8.95
CA LYS A 113 -8.29 -3.07 -9.46
C LYS A 113 -7.48 -3.70 -8.33
N ALA A 114 -7.38 -3.01 -7.21
CA ALA A 114 -6.67 -3.53 -6.04
C ALA A 114 -7.40 -4.74 -5.47
N MET A 115 -8.73 -4.67 -5.38
CA MET A 115 -9.51 -5.79 -4.88
C MET A 115 -9.28 -7.05 -5.69
N ARG A 116 -9.27 -6.93 -7.02
CA ARG A 116 -9.01 -8.09 -7.91
C ARG A 116 -7.60 -8.62 -7.71
N PHE A 117 -6.64 -7.74 -7.52
CA PHE A 117 -5.26 -8.14 -7.25
C PHE A 117 -5.19 -8.99 -5.97
N TYR A 118 -5.83 -8.53 -4.89
CA TYR A 118 -5.82 -9.27 -3.63
C TYR A 118 -6.60 -10.58 -3.75
N GLU A 119 -7.70 -10.58 -4.50
CA GLU A 119 -8.47 -11.81 -4.72
C GLU A 119 -7.64 -12.88 -5.43
N ARG A 120 -6.82 -12.48 -6.40
CA ARG A 120 -5.93 -13.42 -7.08
C ARG A 120 -4.91 -14.06 -6.14
N HIS A 121 -4.65 -13.42 -5.01
CA HIS A 121 -3.69 -13.91 -4.02
C HIS A 121 -4.36 -14.53 -2.79
N GLY A 122 -5.63 -14.89 -2.91
CA GLY A 122 -6.31 -15.64 -1.86
C GLY A 122 -7.02 -14.82 -0.80
N PHE A 123 -7.09 -13.50 -0.98
CA PHE A 123 -7.85 -12.64 -0.08
C PHE A 123 -9.28 -12.51 -0.56
N ALA A 124 -10.23 -12.39 0.36
CA ALA A 124 -11.64 -12.23 0.02
C ALA A 124 -12.28 -11.21 0.94
N ALA A 125 -13.23 -10.46 0.39
CA ALA A 125 -14.00 -9.51 1.17
C ALA A 125 -14.80 -10.25 2.23
N THR A 126 -14.82 -9.69 3.45
CA THR A 126 -15.50 -10.32 4.58
C THR A 126 -16.93 -9.85 4.77
N GLY A 127 -17.32 -8.77 4.05
CA GLY A 127 -18.59 -8.10 4.31
C GLY A 127 -18.46 -6.98 5.33
N GLU A 128 -17.35 -6.93 6.05
CA GLU A 128 -17.12 -5.87 7.02
C GLU A 128 -16.57 -4.63 6.31
N LYS A 129 -17.14 -3.46 6.63
CA LYS A 129 -16.64 -2.22 6.05
C LYS A 129 -16.72 -1.09 7.07
N LYS A 130 -15.94 -0.05 6.83
CA LYS A 130 -15.92 1.14 7.69
C LYS A 130 -15.73 2.39 6.82
N PRO A 131 -16.18 3.56 7.27
CA PRO A 131 -15.93 4.78 6.51
C PRO A 131 -14.44 5.11 6.49
N GLU A 132 -13.98 5.65 5.36
CA GLU A 132 -12.66 6.27 5.32
C GLU A 132 -12.81 7.64 5.96
N GLU A 133 -12.10 7.83 7.07
CA GLU A 133 -12.27 9.01 7.90
C GLU A 133 -12.12 10.32 7.11
N GLY A 134 -13.05 11.23 7.32
CA GLY A 134 -13.01 12.52 6.64
C GLY A 134 -13.54 12.51 5.22
N THR A 135 -14.11 11.40 4.76
CA THR A 135 -14.61 11.29 3.38
C THR A 135 -15.96 10.60 3.35
N ALA A 136 -16.57 10.57 2.15
CA ALA A 136 -17.81 9.82 1.91
C ALA A 136 -17.52 8.40 1.40
N GLU A 137 -16.28 7.98 1.41
CA GLU A 137 -15.87 6.67 0.87
C GLU A 137 -15.76 5.63 1.96
N TYR A 138 -15.76 4.35 1.55
CA TYR A 138 -15.70 3.22 2.47
C TYR A 138 -14.50 2.34 2.20
N LEU A 139 -14.00 1.72 3.27
CA LEU A 139 -12.97 0.70 3.20
C LEU A 139 -13.62 -0.66 3.45
N LEU A 140 -13.17 -1.67 2.73
CA LEU A 140 -13.61 -3.05 2.90
C LEU A 140 -12.50 -3.87 3.53
N LEU A 141 -12.86 -4.71 4.50
CA LEU A 141 -11.91 -5.64 5.09
C LEU A 141 -11.79 -6.87 4.23
N MET A 142 -10.58 -7.20 3.81
CA MET A 142 -10.29 -8.43 3.10
C MET A 142 -9.42 -9.32 3.96
N LYS A 143 -9.70 -10.61 3.96
CA LYS A 143 -8.93 -11.60 4.70
C LYS A 143 -8.49 -12.73 3.79
N ARG A 144 -7.30 -13.24 4.05
CA ARG A 144 -6.80 -14.41 3.34
C ARG A 144 -7.36 -15.65 4.02
N GLY A 145 -7.86 -16.55 3.21
CA GLY A 145 -8.63 -17.66 3.58
C GLY A 145 -8.14 -18.56 4.63
N GLY A 146 -8.37 -18.66 5.47
CA GLY A 146 -8.25 -19.49 6.32
C GLY A 146 -7.54 -20.63 6.69
N ARG A 147 -7.63 -20.80 6.55
CA ARG A 147 -7.22 -21.65 6.99
C ARG A 147 -6.78 -21.73 7.42
#